data_b33bd3d70a2b4052807e914469b19af8
#
_entry.id   b33bd3d70a2b4052807e914469b19af8
#
_cell.length_a   1.000
_cell.length_b   1.000
_cell.length_c   1.000
_cell.angle_alpha   90.00
_cell.angle_beta   90.00
_cell.angle_gamma   90.00
#
_symmetry.space_group_name_H-M   'P 1'
#
loop_
_entity.id
_entity.type
_entity.pdbx_description
1 polymer ?
#
loop_
_entity_poly.entity_id
_entity_poly.type
_entity_poly.pdbx_seq_one_letter_code
_entity_poly.pdbx_strand_id
1 'polypeptide(L)'
;LPMYFYPVEVANVLQESYREVSRTCGFLYLLSGIMCFCFLIWLGTSEFGKVRLGGDDDTIEFSATSWLGMMFCAGIGAGLMRWAAVEWGYYYLDPPHGLTAESLSATEWAMSYPLFHWGPIAWSYYCLPAVAIAYPLYVKKIPSFRYSVSLYGLLGEAGLKGTIAKTVDVLFVISLLSGAGYSLAVAIPIISGTFCHLTGLQDGITLQVVCGLVCVLLFSCSAYLGLTKGIKRLSDWNIYL
;
A
#
# COMPACT_ATOMS: atom_id res chain seq x y z
N LEU A 1 24.00 -5.30 -3.25
CA LEU A 1 25.40 -5.20 -3.69
C LEU A 1 25.55 -4.53 -5.07
N PRO A 2 24.84 -4.92 -6.17
CA PRO A 2 25.01 -4.23 -7.47
C PRO A 2 24.71 -2.73 -7.41
N MET A 3 23.67 -2.30 -6.71
CA MET A 3 23.31 -0.88 -6.54
C MET A 3 24.38 -0.06 -5.82
N TYR A 4 25.19 -0.67 -4.98
CA TYR A 4 26.28 0.01 -4.28
C TYR A 4 27.50 0.24 -5.20
N PHE A 5 27.83 -0.73 -6.03
CA PHE A 5 29.00 -0.64 -6.91
C PHE A 5 28.71 0.01 -8.27
N TYR A 6 27.47 -0.14 -8.77
CA TYR A 6 27.03 0.33 -10.09
C TYR A 6 25.68 1.03 -10.00
N PRO A 7 25.55 2.14 -9.24
CA PRO A 7 24.25 2.76 -8.95
C PRO A 7 23.56 3.30 -10.21
N VAL A 8 24.31 3.89 -11.13
CA VAL A 8 23.74 4.50 -12.34
C VAL A 8 23.30 3.43 -13.34
N GLU A 9 24.13 2.42 -13.56
CA GLU A 9 23.83 1.32 -14.47
C GLU A 9 22.61 0.52 -14.00
N VAL A 10 22.54 0.23 -12.70
CA VAL A 10 21.39 -0.47 -12.10
C VAL A 10 20.15 0.39 -12.17
N ALA A 11 20.24 1.69 -11.90
CA ALA A 11 19.09 2.60 -12.02
C ALA A 11 18.56 2.64 -13.46
N ASN A 12 19.44 2.72 -14.46
CA ASN A 12 19.06 2.73 -15.88
C ASN A 12 18.35 1.42 -16.27
N VAL A 13 18.91 0.27 -15.89
CA VAL A 13 18.30 -1.04 -16.18
C VAL A 13 16.91 -1.17 -15.52
N LEU A 14 16.77 -0.73 -14.27
CA LEU A 14 15.48 -0.75 -13.58
C LEU A 14 14.46 0.18 -14.25
N GLN A 15 14.88 1.37 -14.65
CA GLN A 15 14.00 2.34 -15.30
C GLN A 15 13.56 1.84 -16.69
N GLU A 16 14.46 1.24 -17.44
CA GLU A 16 14.15 0.66 -18.77
C GLU A 16 13.21 -0.54 -18.63
N SER A 17 13.48 -1.42 -17.67
CA SER A 17 12.62 -2.56 -17.35
C SER A 17 11.20 -2.10 -16.92
N TYR A 18 11.11 -1.09 -16.07
CA TYR A 18 9.85 -0.50 -15.66
C TYR A 18 9.07 0.07 -16.85
N ARG A 19 9.75 0.82 -17.73
CA ARG A 19 9.14 1.41 -18.93
C ARG A 19 8.61 0.33 -19.87
N GLU A 20 9.38 -0.75 -20.09
CA GLU A 20 8.97 -1.83 -20.98
C GLU A 20 7.78 -2.61 -20.40
N VAL A 21 7.80 -2.95 -19.10
CA VAL A 21 6.68 -3.61 -18.43
C VAL A 21 5.43 -2.71 -18.46
N SER A 22 5.56 -1.43 -18.16
CA SER A 22 4.43 -0.48 -18.18
C SER A 22 3.84 -0.35 -19.56
N ARG A 23 4.66 -0.30 -20.60
CA ARG A 23 4.21 -0.23 -22.00
C ARG A 23 3.47 -1.49 -22.44
N THR A 24 4.01 -2.66 -22.07
CA THR A 24 3.49 -3.95 -22.56
C THR A 24 2.31 -4.43 -21.71
N CYS A 25 2.37 -4.25 -20.39
CA CYS A 25 1.41 -4.80 -19.44
C CYS A 25 0.51 -3.75 -18.81
N GLY A 26 0.66 -2.46 -19.13
CA GLY A 26 -0.08 -1.37 -18.49
C GLY A 26 -1.60 -1.54 -18.57
N PHE A 27 -2.11 -2.00 -19.71
CA PHE A 27 -3.55 -2.26 -19.89
C PHE A 27 -4.08 -3.35 -18.95
N LEU A 28 -3.24 -4.35 -18.59
CA LEU A 28 -3.63 -5.43 -17.68
C LEU A 28 -3.86 -4.91 -16.26
N TYR A 29 -3.06 -3.93 -15.82
CA TYR A 29 -3.26 -3.28 -14.51
C TYR A 29 -4.61 -2.57 -14.48
N LEU A 30 -4.92 -1.77 -15.49
CA LEU A 30 -6.21 -1.07 -15.56
C LEU A 30 -7.38 -2.04 -15.63
N LEU A 31 -7.29 -3.05 -16.50
CA LEU A 31 -8.34 -4.06 -16.66
C LEU A 31 -8.57 -4.83 -15.36
N SER A 32 -7.49 -5.30 -14.72
CA SER A 32 -7.61 -6.04 -13.45
C SER A 32 -8.19 -5.16 -12.33
N GLY A 33 -7.85 -3.87 -12.27
CA GLY A 33 -8.41 -2.94 -11.31
C GLY A 33 -9.92 -2.75 -11.48
N ILE A 34 -10.37 -2.57 -12.72
CA ILE A 34 -11.80 -2.48 -13.04
C ILE A 34 -12.52 -3.80 -12.70
N MET A 35 -11.92 -4.93 -13.03
CA MET A 35 -12.48 -6.26 -12.70
C MET A 35 -12.60 -6.46 -11.18
N CYS A 36 -11.56 -6.10 -10.41
CA CYS A 36 -11.59 -6.16 -8.95
C CYS A 36 -12.71 -5.27 -8.38
N PHE A 37 -12.83 -4.05 -8.89
CA PHE A 37 -13.85 -3.11 -8.44
C PHE A 37 -15.26 -3.62 -8.74
N CYS A 38 -15.53 -4.04 -9.97
CA CYS A 38 -16.82 -4.62 -10.35
C CYS A 38 -17.16 -5.87 -9.54
N PHE A 39 -16.17 -6.75 -9.31
CA PHE A 39 -16.34 -7.96 -8.51
C PHE A 39 -16.69 -7.61 -7.05
N LEU A 40 -16.06 -6.62 -6.45
CA LEU A 40 -16.36 -6.19 -5.08
C LEU A 40 -17.76 -5.58 -4.96
N ILE A 41 -18.21 -4.82 -5.95
CA ILE A 41 -19.59 -4.31 -5.99
C ILE A 41 -20.57 -5.49 -6.07
N TRP A 42 -20.33 -6.41 -6.98
CA TRP A 42 -21.16 -7.62 -7.09
C TRP A 42 -21.17 -8.43 -5.78
N LEU A 43 -20.00 -8.63 -5.17
CA LEU A 43 -19.88 -9.35 -3.90
C LEU A 43 -20.70 -8.68 -2.79
N GLY A 44 -20.58 -7.36 -2.64
CA GLY A 44 -21.26 -6.60 -1.60
C GLY A 44 -22.78 -6.50 -1.81
N THR A 45 -23.25 -6.52 -3.06
CA THR A 45 -24.69 -6.46 -3.39
C THR A 45 -25.38 -7.82 -3.48
N SER A 46 -24.58 -8.88 -3.56
CA SER A 46 -25.08 -10.27 -3.61
C SER A 46 -25.41 -10.83 -2.22
N GLU A 47 -25.89 -12.06 -2.19
CA GLU A 47 -26.13 -12.80 -0.92
C GLU A 47 -24.84 -13.01 -0.11
N PHE A 48 -23.68 -13.05 -0.78
CA PHE A 48 -22.38 -13.19 -0.12
C PHE A 48 -22.02 -11.97 0.73
N GLY A 49 -22.52 -10.78 0.39
CA GLY A 49 -22.34 -9.58 1.19
C GLY A 49 -23.01 -9.60 2.56
N LYS A 50 -23.92 -10.56 2.80
CA LYS A 50 -24.56 -10.77 4.10
C LYS A 50 -23.74 -11.62 5.06
N VAL A 51 -22.62 -12.22 4.59
CA VAL A 51 -21.76 -13.07 5.41
C VAL A 51 -21.10 -12.23 6.49
N ARG A 52 -21.33 -12.54 7.76
CA ARG A 52 -20.67 -11.89 8.88
C ARG A 52 -19.28 -12.50 9.09
N LEU A 53 -18.28 -11.63 9.25
CA LEU A 53 -16.94 -12.02 9.66
C LEU A 53 -16.93 -12.17 11.19
N GLY A 54 -16.76 -13.37 11.68
CA GLY A 54 -16.83 -13.70 13.11
C GLY A 54 -18.07 -14.49 13.49
N GLY A 55 -18.21 -14.81 14.79
CA GLY A 55 -19.37 -15.50 15.35
C GLY A 55 -20.48 -14.52 15.76
N ASP A 56 -21.66 -15.03 16.04
CA ASP A 56 -22.79 -14.22 16.52
C ASP A 56 -22.53 -13.60 17.89
N ASP A 57 -21.68 -14.25 18.70
CA ASP A 57 -21.29 -13.82 20.05
C ASP A 57 -20.00 -12.97 20.07
N ASP A 58 -19.35 -12.74 18.91
CA ASP A 58 -18.12 -11.97 18.83
C ASP A 58 -18.39 -10.49 19.14
N THR A 59 -17.68 -9.95 20.12
CA THR A 59 -17.76 -8.54 20.50
C THR A 59 -16.83 -7.68 19.65
N ILE A 60 -17.18 -6.40 19.51
CA ILE A 60 -16.35 -5.41 18.82
C ILE A 60 -15.07 -5.20 19.63
N GLU A 61 -13.92 -5.55 19.03
CA GLU A 61 -12.60 -5.48 19.70
C GLU A 61 -12.07 -4.04 19.84
N PHE A 62 -12.35 -3.17 18.87
CA PHE A 62 -11.83 -1.81 18.82
C PHE A 62 -12.96 -0.78 18.83
N SER A 63 -12.73 0.37 19.49
CA SER A 63 -13.63 1.51 19.34
C SER A 63 -13.66 2.01 17.90
N ALA A 64 -14.75 2.67 17.49
CA ALA A 64 -14.86 3.21 16.13
C ALA A 64 -13.71 4.18 15.79
N THR A 65 -13.29 5.01 16.73
CA THR A 65 -12.19 5.97 16.56
C THR A 65 -10.86 5.23 16.34
N SER A 66 -10.53 4.24 17.17
CA SER A 66 -9.30 3.46 17.00
C SER A 66 -9.31 2.66 15.70
N TRP A 67 -10.46 2.09 15.33
CA TRP A 67 -10.60 1.38 14.06
C TRP A 67 -10.37 2.32 12.87
N LEU A 68 -11.02 3.48 12.84
CA LEU A 68 -10.82 4.50 11.81
C LEU A 68 -9.35 4.94 11.75
N GLY A 69 -8.71 5.15 12.91
CA GLY A 69 -7.30 5.52 12.98
C GLY A 69 -6.36 4.48 12.39
N MET A 70 -6.57 3.23 12.73
CA MET A 70 -5.77 2.14 12.15
C MET A 70 -5.97 2.03 10.63
N MET A 71 -7.22 2.16 10.14
CA MET A 71 -7.52 2.14 8.70
C MET A 71 -6.91 3.34 7.98
N PHE A 72 -7.02 4.54 8.57
CA PHE A 72 -6.40 5.75 8.04
C PHE A 72 -4.87 5.60 7.95
N CYS A 73 -4.21 5.20 9.03
CA CYS A 73 -2.76 5.02 9.04
C CYS A 73 -2.28 3.89 8.12
N ALA A 74 -3.09 2.87 7.90
CA ALA A 74 -2.76 1.81 6.94
C ALA A 74 -2.87 2.27 5.48
N GLY A 75 -3.80 3.19 5.18
CA GLY A 75 -4.03 3.70 3.83
C GLY A 75 -3.24 4.97 3.49
N ILE A 76 -3.08 5.87 4.46
CA ILE A 76 -2.43 7.17 4.28
C ILE A 76 -0.97 7.08 4.77
N GLY A 77 -0.08 6.73 3.86
CA GLY A 77 1.36 6.73 4.12
C GLY A 77 2.06 7.97 3.56
N ALA A 78 3.38 8.05 3.77
CA ALA A 78 4.22 9.15 3.29
C ALA A 78 4.12 9.36 1.77
N GLY A 79 3.91 8.29 1.00
CA GLY A 79 3.69 8.35 -0.44
C GLY A 79 2.46 9.18 -0.80
N LEU A 80 1.30 8.91 -0.17
CA LEU A 80 0.08 9.66 -0.42
C LEU A 80 0.24 11.12 0.00
N MET A 81 0.82 11.41 1.16
CA MET A 81 1.06 12.78 1.62
C MET A 81 1.92 13.58 0.63
N ARG A 82 2.97 12.95 0.09
CA ARG A 82 3.81 13.56 -0.94
C ARG A 82 3.05 13.81 -2.23
N TRP A 83 2.40 12.77 -2.76
CA TRP A 83 1.73 12.83 -4.05
C TRP A 83 0.50 13.74 -4.03
N ALA A 84 -0.25 13.79 -2.93
CA ALA A 84 -1.38 14.72 -2.79
C ALA A 84 -0.98 16.18 -3.02
N ALA A 85 0.25 16.55 -2.64
CA ALA A 85 0.74 17.92 -2.82
C ALA A 85 1.28 18.20 -4.24
N VAL A 86 1.84 17.20 -4.94
CA VAL A 86 2.63 17.47 -6.16
C VAL A 86 2.09 16.81 -7.43
N GLU A 87 1.24 15.78 -7.32
CA GLU A 87 0.82 14.96 -8.46
C GLU A 87 0.08 15.77 -9.54
N TRP A 88 -0.80 16.67 -9.13
CA TRP A 88 -1.50 17.55 -10.05
C TRP A 88 -0.56 18.38 -10.94
N GLY A 89 0.59 18.81 -10.36
CA GLY A 89 1.58 19.60 -11.07
C GLY A 89 2.23 18.85 -12.23
N TYR A 90 2.45 17.55 -12.09
CA TYR A 90 2.97 16.72 -13.18
C TYR A 90 2.02 16.72 -14.39
N TYR A 91 0.71 16.53 -14.16
CA TYR A 91 -0.29 16.52 -15.24
C TYR A 91 -0.59 17.90 -15.79
N TYR A 92 -0.33 18.96 -15.03
CA TYR A 92 -0.47 20.33 -15.50
C TYR A 92 0.68 20.74 -16.43
N LEU A 93 1.91 20.31 -16.10
CA LEU A 93 3.13 20.63 -16.84
C LEU A 93 3.40 19.67 -18.01
N ASP A 94 2.98 18.41 -17.88
CA ASP A 94 3.12 17.36 -18.91
C ASP A 94 1.80 16.58 -19.05
N PRO A 95 0.77 17.22 -19.62
CA PRO A 95 -0.55 16.63 -19.71
C PRO A 95 -0.59 15.44 -20.68
N PRO A 96 -1.46 14.43 -20.42
CA PRO A 96 -1.64 13.29 -21.29
C PRO A 96 -2.25 13.68 -22.62
N HIS A 97 -2.26 12.73 -23.57
CA HIS A 97 -2.91 12.85 -24.88
C HIS A 97 -2.37 13.96 -25.78
N GLY A 98 -1.15 14.44 -25.55
CA GLY A 98 -0.53 15.49 -26.38
C GLY A 98 -1.19 16.87 -26.24
N LEU A 99 -1.85 17.11 -25.10
CA LEU A 99 -2.44 18.41 -24.79
C LEU A 99 -1.34 19.45 -24.49
N THR A 100 -1.69 20.73 -24.66
CA THR A 100 -0.78 21.82 -24.35
C THR A 100 -0.62 21.95 -22.83
N ALA A 101 0.63 22.02 -22.36
CA ALA A 101 0.94 22.30 -20.95
C ALA A 101 0.30 23.62 -20.49
N GLU A 102 -0.03 23.69 -19.21
CA GLU A 102 -0.58 24.89 -18.56
C GLU A 102 -1.91 25.40 -19.15
N SER A 103 -2.56 24.60 -20.00
CA SER A 103 -3.87 24.91 -20.60
C SER A 103 -5.02 24.58 -19.65
N LEU A 104 -6.24 25.06 -20.00
CA LEU A 104 -7.45 24.69 -19.30
C LEU A 104 -7.69 23.17 -19.31
N SER A 105 -7.47 22.52 -20.44
CA SER A 105 -7.57 21.07 -20.56
C SER A 105 -6.52 20.34 -19.71
N ALA A 106 -5.28 20.88 -19.61
CA ALA A 106 -4.27 20.35 -18.71
C ALA A 106 -4.73 20.45 -17.24
N THR A 107 -5.41 21.53 -16.86
CA THR A 107 -5.97 21.69 -15.51
C THR A 107 -7.05 20.62 -15.23
N GLU A 108 -7.94 20.35 -16.17
CA GLU A 108 -8.98 19.33 -16.01
C GLU A 108 -8.37 17.93 -15.79
N TRP A 109 -7.34 17.58 -16.54
CA TRP A 109 -6.63 16.31 -16.34
C TRP A 109 -5.81 16.28 -15.05
N ALA A 110 -5.18 17.40 -14.68
CA ALA A 110 -4.47 17.53 -13.42
C ALA A 110 -5.36 17.32 -12.19
N MET A 111 -6.65 17.65 -12.29
CA MET A 111 -7.63 17.36 -11.24
C MET A 111 -8.15 15.92 -11.31
N SER A 112 -8.35 15.37 -12.49
CA SER A 112 -9.01 14.08 -12.71
C SER A 112 -8.10 12.88 -12.41
N TYR A 113 -6.83 12.93 -12.83
CA TYR A 113 -5.90 11.82 -12.67
C TYR A 113 -5.62 11.46 -11.21
N PRO A 114 -5.34 12.41 -10.29
CA PRO A 114 -5.19 12.08 -8.87
C PRO A 114 -6.44 11.44 -8.27
N LEU A 115 -7.64 11.90 -8.63
CA LEU A 115 -8.89 11.28 -8.18
C LEU A 115 -9.03 9.83 -8.69
N PHE A 116 -8.58 9.55 -9.91
CA PHE A 116 -8.56 8.20 -10.46
C PHE A 116 -7.53 7.31 -9.76
N HIS A 117 -6.28 7.80 -9.58
CA HIS A 117 -5.19 7.04 -8.96
C HIS A 117 -5.46 6.67 -7.51
N TRP A 118 -6.10 7.57 -6.75
CA TRP A 118 -6.40 7.37 -5.33
C TRP A 118 -7.88 7.03 -5.08
N GLY A 119 -8.61 6.76 -6.15
CA GLY A 119 -10.03 6.44 -6.13
C GLY A 119 -10.35 4.97 -5.88
N PRO A 120 -11.63 4.59 -6.00
CA PRO A 120 -12.12 3.25 -5.65
C PRO A 120 -11.45 2.11 -6.39
N ILE A 121 -11.00 2.34 -7.63
CA ILE A 121 -10.32 1.30 -8.43
C ILE A 121 -9.01 0.89 -7.77
N ALA A 122 -8.19 1.85 -7.33
CA ALA A 122 -6.95 1.57 -6.63
C ALA A 122 -7.20 0.84 -5.30
N TRP A 123 -8.19 1.29 -4.53
CA TRP A 123 -8.54 0.67 -3.26
C TRP A 123 -9.14 -0.72 -3.41
N SER A 124 -9.70 -1.06 -4.57
CA SER A 124 -10.19 -2.40 -4.84
C SER A 124 -9.10 -3.47 -4.78
N TYR A 125 -7.85 -3.12 -5.11
CA TYR A 125 -6.70 -4.02 -4.97
C TYR A 125 -6.35 -4.36 -3.52
N TYR A 126 -6.73 -3.51 -2.56
CA TYR A 126 -6.58 -3.78 -1.13
C TYR A 126 -7.78 -4.53 -0.58
N CYS A 127 -8.99 -4.15 -0.99
CA CYS A 127 -10.22 -4.75 -0.50
C CYS A 127 -10.37 -6.22 -0.91
N LEU A 128 -10.02 -6.57 -2.16
CA LEU A 128 -10.18 -7.94 -2.65
C LEU A 128 -9.32 -8.95 -1.88
N PRO A 129 -8.00 -8.75 -1.71
CA PRO A 129 -7.18 -9.61 -0.87
C PRO A 129 -7.63 -9.65 0.59
N ALA A 130 -8.08 -8.50 1.14
CA ALA A 130 -8.56 -8.43 2.50
C ALA A 130 -9.77 -9.36 2.72
N VAL A 131 -10.75 -9.33 1.81
CA VAL A 131 -11.91 -10.25 1.86
C VAL A 131 -11.46 -11.70 1.69
N ALA A 132 -10.56 -11.98 0.74
CA ALA A 132 -10.06 -13.32 0.45
C ALA A 132 -9.30 -13.94 1.63
N ILE A 133 -8.66 -13.14 2.48
CA ILE A 133 -7.99 -13.59 3.71
C ILE A 133 -8.98 -13.64 4.88
N ALA A 134 -9.84 -12.65 5.00
CA ALA A 134 -10.77 -12.54 6.12
C ALA A 134 -11.78 -13.71 6.16
N TYR A 135 -12.26 -14.16 5.02
CA TYR A 135 -13.23 -15.25 4.96
C TYR A 135 -12.68 -16.57 5.54
N PRO A 136 -11.53 -17.12 5.10
CA PRO A 136 -10.95 -18.31 5.72
C PRO A 136 -10.61 -18.12 7.21
N LEU A 137 -10.13 -16.94 7.58
CA LEU A 137 -9.71 -16.66 8.95
C LEU A 137 -10.91 -16.59 9.90
N TYR A 138 -11.90 -15.77 9.58
CA TYR A 138 -13.01 -15.48 10.50
C TYR A 138 -14.21 -16.42 10.34
N VAL A 139 -14.51 -16.88 9.13
CA VAL A 139 -15.65 -17.76 8.86
C VAL A 139 -15.25 -19.22 8.95
N LYS A 140 -14.13 -19.62 8.32
CA LYS A 140 -13.64 -21.00 8.36
C LYS A 140 -12.77 -21.30 9.57
N LYS A 141 -12.42 -20.29 10.39
CA LYS A 141 -11.59 -20.40 11.61
C LYS A 141 -10.22 -21.03 11.35
N ILE A 142 -9.63 -20.79 10.18
CA ILE A 142 -8.27 -21.25 9.86
C ILE A 142 -7.28 -20.30 10.51
N PRO A 143 -6.50 -20.71 11.54
CA PRO A 143 -5.65 -19.81 12.33
C PRO A 143 -4.33 -19.52 11.60
N SER A 144 -4.39 -18.87 10.44
CA SER A 144 -3.21 -18.57 9.63
C SER A 144 -3.37 -17.23 8.93
N PHE A 145 -2.37 -16.36 9.09
CA PHE A 145 -2.28 -15.05 8.44
C PHE A 145 -1.43 -15.05 7.17
N ARG A 146 -1.06 -16.24 6.64
CA ARG A 146 -0.31 -16.33 5.39
C ARG A 146 -1.18 -15.88 4.23
N TYR A 147 -0.57 -15.21 3.24
CA TYR A 147 -1.29 -14.75 2.06
C TYR A 147 -1.90 -15.91 1.26
N SER A 148 -1.22 -17.05 1.24
CA SER A 148 -1.71 -18.28 0.58
C SER A 148 -3.06 -18.79 1.11
N VAL A 149 -3.49 -18.36 2.30
CA VAL A 149 -4.81 -18.70 2.85
C VAL A 149 -5.94 -18.14 1.99
N SER A 150 -5.72 -17.05 1.26
CA SER A 150 -6.66 -16.54 0.26
C SER A 150 -7.02 -17.57 -0.82
N LEU A 151 -6.13 -18.54 -1.06
CA LEU A 151 -6.32 -19.62 -2.03
C LEU A 151 -7.03 -20.85 -1.43
N TYR A 152 -7.51 -20.78 -0.18
CA TYR A 152 -8.16 -21.91 0.48
C TYR A 152 -9.28 -22.52 -0.34
N GLY A 153 -10.11 -21.69 -0.95
CA GLY A 153 -11.23 -22.15 -1.78
C GLY A 153 -10.81 -22.95 -3.03
N LEU A 154 -9.59 -22.72 -3.53
CA LEU A 154 -9.05 -23.41 -4.71
C LEU A 154 -8.21 -24.64 -4.35
N LEU A 155 -7.40 -24.53 -3.29
CA LEU A 155 -6.39 -25.54 -2.95
C LEU A 155 -6.85 -26.49 -1.84
N GLY A 156 -7.85 -26.12 -1.07
CA GLY A 156 -8.24 -26.82 0.14
C GLY A 156 -7.15 -26.80 1.21
N GLU A 157 -7.43 -27.41 2.34
CA GLU A 157 -6.52 -27.39 3.51
C GLU A 157 -5.18 -28.10 3.25
N ALA A 158 -5.20 -29.21 2.52
CA ALA A 158 -4.00 -29.96 2.17
C ALA A 158 -3.11 -29.17 1.19
N GLY A 159 -3.70 -28.47 0.22
CA GLY A 159 -2.99 -27.68 -0.77
C GLY A 159 -2.28 -26.46 -0.21
N LEU A 160 -2.74 -25.92 0.94
CA LEU A 160 -2.07 -24.83 1.65
C LEU A 160 -0.67 -25.20 2.22
N LYS A 161 -0.36 -26.49 2.29
CA LYS A 161 0.98 -27.00 2.67
C LYS A 161 1.86 -27.28 1.44
N GLY A 162 1.31 -27.17 0.25
CA GLY A 162 1.96 -27.49 -1.03
C GLY A 162 2.92 -26.40 -1.53
N THR A 163 3.57 -26.70 -2.64
CA THR A 163 4.55 -25.80 -3.27
C THR A 163 3.91 -24.51 -3.76
N ILE A 164 2.71 -24.57 -4.35
CA ILE A 164 2.01 -23.37 -4.86
C ILE A 164 1.76 -22.38 -3.73
N ALA A 165 1.25 -22.82 -2.59
CA ALA A 165 1.02 -21.96 -1.44
C ALA A 165 2.32 -21.32 -0.93
N LYS A 166 3.40 -22.11 -0.83
CA LYS A 166 4.73 -21.58 -0.44
C LYS A 166 5.27 -20.56 -1.43
N THR A 167 5.12 -20.79 -2.73
CA THR A 167 5.54 -19.83 -3.77
C THR A 167 4.78 -18.52 -3.64
N VAL A 168 3.46 -18.58 -3.45
CA VAL A 168 2.62 -17.39 -3.25
C VAL A 168 3.04 -16.63 -1.99
N ASP A 169 3.30 -17.32 -0.88
CA ASP A 169 3.77 -16.68 0.35
C ASP A 169 5.13 -16.00 0.16
N VAL A 170 6.07 -16.63 -0.56
CA VAL A 170 7.39 -16.04 -0.85
C VAL A 170 7.25 -14.80 -1.74
N LEU A 171 6.47 -14.87 -2.80
CA LEU A 171 6.21 -13.72 -3.68
C LEU A 171 5.55 -12.58 -2.92
N PHE A 172 4.61 -12.89 -2.04
CA PHE A 172 3.98 -11.88 -1.18
C PHE A 172 4.99 -11.20 -0.24
N VAL A 173 5.87 -11.97 0.41
CA VAL A 173 6.91 -11.41 1.29
C VAL A 173 7.87 -10.51 0.50
N ILE A 174 8.30 -10.92 -0.69
CA ILE A 174 9.15 -10.10 -1.56
C ILE A 174 8.45 -8.79 -1.92
N SER A 175 7.17 -8.85 -2.32
CA SER A 175 6.37 -7.67 -2.66
C SER A 175 6.19 -6.74 -1.47
N LEU A 176 5.92 -7.30 -0.28
CA LEU A 176 5.77 -6.54 0.96
C LEU A 176 7.07 -5.81 1.35
N LEU A 177 8.21 -6.50 1.27
CA LEU A 177 9.52 -5.89 1.56
C LEU A 177 9.86 -4.79 0.55
N SER A 178 9.54 -4.99 -0.73
CA SER A 178 9.73 -3.98 -1.78
C SER A 178 8.87 -2.74 -1.54
N GLY A 179 7.60 -2.93 -1.17
CA GLY A 179 6.68 -1.83 -0.83
C GLY A 179 7.12 -1.07 0.42
N ALA A 180 7.57 -1.77 1.47
CA ALA A 180 8.11 -1.15 2.67
C ALA A 180 9.38 -0.34 2.38
N GLY A 181 10.29 -0.90 1.55
CA GLY A 181 11.50 -0.21 1.10
C GLY A 181 11.19 1.06 0.32
N TYR A 182 10.24 1.01 -0.61
CA TYR A 182 9.75 2.19 -1.34
C TYR A 182 9.17 3.25 -0.39
N SER A 183 8.32 2.85 0.55
CA SER A 183 7.70 3.76 1.50
C SER A 183 8.75 4.49 2.36
N LEU A 184 9.77 3.78 2.82
CA LEU A 184 10.89 4.37 3.56
C LEU A 184 11.73 5.31 2.68
N ALA A 185 12.01 4.93 1.43
CA ALA A 185 12.74 5.76 0.49
C ALA A 185 12.05 7.10 0.21
N VAL A 186 10.71 7.13 0.25
CA VAL A 186 9.93 8.37 0.12
C VAL A 186 9.86 9.14 1.45
N ALA A 187 9.67 8.45 2.58
CA ALA A 187 9.45 9.08 3.88
C ALA A 187 10.73 9.73 4.45
N ILE A 188 11.87 9.05 4.34
CA ILE A 188 13.13 9.51 4.97
C ILE A 188 13.55 10.92 4.51
N PRO A 189 13.59 11.24 3.19
CA PRO A 189 13.91 12.59 2.75
C PRO A 189 12.92 13.66 3.21
N ILE A 190 11.63 13.31 3.32
CA ILE A 190 10.60 14.23 3.82
C ILE A 190 10.85 14.55 5.30
N ILE A 191 11.10 13.51 6.11
CA ILE A 191 11.35 13.63 7.54
C ILE A 191 12.64 14.43 7.78
N SER A 192 13.74 14.09 7.10
CA SER A 192 15.03 14.78 7.26
C SER A 192 14.94 16.22 6.81
N GLY A 193 14.33 16.51 5.66
CA GLY A 193 14.13 17.88 5.17
C GLY A 193 13.27 18.72 6.10
N THR A 194 12.18 18.16 6.63
CA THR A 194 11.34 18.85 7.63
C THR A 194 12.13 19.15 8.91
N PHE A 195 12.90 18.18 9.39
CA PHE A 195 13.74 18.34 10.57
C PHE A 195 14.81 19.43 10.36
N CYS A 196 15.46 19.46 9.20
CA CYS A 196 16.41 20.50 8.83
C CYS A 196 15.75 21.88 8.79
N HIS A 197 14.57 21.99 8.22
CA HIS A 197 13.83 23.25 8.16
C HIS A 197 13.49 23.79 9.55
N LEU A 198 13.12 22.91 10.49
CA LEU A 198 12.77 23.29 11.86
C LEU A 198 13.99 23.62 12.74
N THR A 199 15.12 22.94 12.52
CA THR A 199 16.30 23.05 13.41
C THR A 199 17.42 23.90 12.84
N GLY A 200 17.38 24.23 11.55
CA GLY A 200 18.47 24.93 10.84
C GLY A 200 19.68 24.04 10.53
N LEU A 201 19.59 22.73 10.78
CA LEU A 201 20.64 21.78 10.40
C LEU A 201 20.70 21.62 8.89
N GLN A 202 21.85 21.23 8.36
CA GLN A 202 22.00 20.92 6.94
C GLN A 202 21.51 19.49 6.67
N ASP A 203 20.71 19.32 5.61
CA ASP A 203 20.34 17.99 5.14
C ASP A 203 21.56 17.27 4.56
N GLY A 204 21.69 16.00 4.89
CA GLY A 204 22.78 15.18 4.42
C GLY A 204 22.54 13.70 4.70
N ILE A 205 23.34 12.87 4.05
CA ILE A 205 23.20 11.40 4.13
C ILE A 205 23.21 10.89 5.59
N THR A 206 24.01 11.50 6.46
CA THR A 206 24.09 11.11 7.87
C THR A 206 22.76 11.31 8.58
N LEU A 207 22.09 12.44 8.39
CA LEU A 207 20.80 12.72 9.00
C LEU A 207 19.73 11.79 8.43
N GLN A 208 19.73 11.57 7.12
CA GLN A 208 18.80 10.64 6.48
C GLN A 208 18.97 9.20 7.01
N VAL A 209 20.20 8.73 7.20
CA VAL A 209 20.49 7.43 7.82
C VAL A 209 19.97 7.37 9.26
N VAL A 210 20.19 8.41 10.06
CA VAL A 210 19.67 8.48 11.44
C VAL A 210 18.14 8.46 11.45
N CYS A 211 17.48 9.26 10.61
CA CYS A 211 16.02 9.23 10.46
C CYS A 211 15.51 7.84 10.06
N GLY A 212 16.19 7.20 9.11
CA GLY A 212 15.84 5.85 8.66
C GLY A 212 15.98 4.82 9.79
N LEU A 213 17.05 4.85 10.55
CA LEU A 213 17.24 3.97 11.71
C LEU A 213 16.15 4.17 12.78
N VAL A 214 15.79 5.42 13.08
CA VAL A 214 14.70 5.73 14.01
C VAL A 214 13.38 5.17 13.48
N CYS A 215 13.05 5.35 12.21
CA CYS A 215 11.85 4.78 11.61
C CYS A 215 11.82 3.25 11.71
N VAL A 216 12.92 2.58 11.36
CA VAL A 216 13.02 1.11 11.44
C VAL A 216 12.85 0.62 12.88
N LEU A 217 13.46 1.30 13.85
CA LEU A 217 13.29 0.97 15.28
C LEU A 217 11.84 1.13 15.73
N LEU A 218 11.18 2.23 15.38
CA LEU A 218 9.78 2.48 15.72
C LEU A 218 8.86 1.41 15.10
N PHE A 219 9.05 1.06 13.84
CA PHE A 219 8.27 0.01 13.19
C PHE A 219 8.53 -1.36 13.80
N SER A 220 9.78 -1.69 14.08
CA SER A 220 10.15 -2.96 14.69
C SER A 220 9.56 -3.11 16.10
N CYS A 221 9.64 -2.07 16.91
CA CYS A 221 9.02 -2.04 18.24
C CYS A 221 7.50 -2.16 18.14
N SER A 222 6.87 -1.44 17.21
CA SER A 222 5.42 -1.50 17.00
C SER A 222 4.98 -2.89 16.57
N ALA A 223 5.69 -3.51 15.63
CA ALA A 223 5.41 -4.86 15.17
C ALA A 223 5.60 -5.90 16.26
N TYR A 224 6.66 -5.77 17.07
CA TYR A 224 6.94 -6.66 18.21
C TYR A 224 5.85 -6.58 19.28
N LEU A 225 5.34 -5.39 19.57
CA LEU A 225 4.25 -5.18 20.53
C LEU A 225 2.88 -5.66 20.01
N GLY A 226 2.77 -5.91 18.72
CA GLY A 226 1.56 -6.41 18.08
C GLY A 226 0.48 -5.36 17.84
N LEU A 227 -0.68 -5.82 17.35
CA LEU A 227 -1.76 -4.96 16.87
C LEU A 227 -2.32 -4.05 17.99
N THR A 228 -2.64 -4.62 19.15
CA THR A 228 -3.35 -3.90 20.23
C THR A 228 -2.46 -2.94 21.01
N LYS A 229 -1.20 -3.30 21.25
CA LYS A 229 -0.26 -2.52 22.08
C LYS A 229 0.69 -1.65 21.25
N GLY A 230 0.99 -2.04 20.02
CA GLY A 230 1.88 -1.33 19.11
C GLY A 230 1.11 -0.49 18.09
N ILE A 231 0.59 -1.16 17.08
CA ILE A 231 -0.01 -0.49 15.90
C ILE A 231 -1.20 0.41 16.31
N LYS A 232 -2.12 -0.11 17.13
CA LYS A 232 -3.27 0.66 17.62
C LYS A 232 -2.83 1.94 18.33
N ARG A 233 -1.88 1.85 19.26
CA ARG A 233 -1.43 3.03 20.03
C ARG A 233 -0.78 4.09 19.14
N LEU A 234 0.06 3.68 18.18
CA LEU A 234 0.66 4.62 17.23
C LEU A 234 -0.40 5.28 16.35
N SER A 235 -1.39 4.51 15.91
CA SER A 235 -2.51 5.04 15.12
C SER A 235 -3.39 5.99 15.91
N ASP A 236 -3.70 5.66 17.16
CA ASP A 236 -4.46 6.53 18.06
C ASP A 236 -3.71 7.87 18.27
N TRP A 237 -2.39 7.83 18.48
CA TRP A 237 -1.58 9.04 18.63
C TRP A 237 -1.58 9.90 17.36
N ASN A 238 -1.51 9.26 16.20
CA ASN A 238 -1.49 9.96 14.91
C ASN A 238 -2.81 10.69 14.60
N ILE A 239 -3.93 10.22 15.16
CA ILE A 239 -5.24 10.92 15.02
C ILE A 239 -5.29 12.20 15.85
N TYR A 240 -4.60 12.22 17.01
CA TYR A 240 -4.61 13.38 17.91
C TYR A 240 -3.57 14.44 17.56
N LEU A 241 -2.64 14.14 16.63
CA LEU A 241 -1.65 15.08 16.10
C LEU A 241 -2.17 15.78 14.85
#